data_ee94b30125ba99eb4c5c74a4f5b2f84f
#
_entry.id   ee94b30125ba99eb4c5c74a4f5b2f84f
#
_cell.length_a   1.000
_cell.length_b   1.000
_cell.length_c   1.000
_cell.angle_alpha   90.00
_cell.angle_beta   90.00
_cell.angle_gamma   90.00
#
_symmetry.space_group_name_H-M   'P 1'
#
loop_
_entity.id
_entity.type
_entity.pdbx_description
1 polymer ?
#
loop_
_entity_poly.entity_id
_entity_poly.type
_entity_poly.pdbx_seq_one_letter_code
_entity_poly.pdbx_strand_id
1 'polypeptide(L)'
;VRVLRDAGHAVVASDLVEYGFPLHFCRDFLAETAMPSGCECICTNPPFKDAAKFVAHALKLSPLVIMLLRLAFLEAGELGNKRVDRHLRSLVLDGGQLARVHVFRKRLPMMHRDNWAGRRANSGMAFCWMIWNRDHVGPTTVDRISWER
;
A
#
# COMPACT_ATOMS: atom_id res chain seq x y z
N VAL A 1 -6.24 -10.85 0.41
CA VAL A 1 -7.65 -11.03 0.80
C VAL A 1 -7.79 -12.19 1.78
N ARG A 2 -7.42 -13.45 1.41
CA ARG A 2 -7.60 -14.64 2.28
C ARG A 2 -7.02 -14.42 3.68
N VAL A 3 -5.75 -14.01 3.78
CA VAL A 3 -5.06 -13.78 5.07
C VAL A 3 -5.82 -12.81 5.99
N LEU A 4 -6.41 -11.76 5.44
CA LEU A 4 -7.21 -10.80 6.22
C LEU A 4 -8.53 -11.42 6.69
N ARG A 5 -9.20 -12.19 5.82
CA ARG A 5 -10.43 -12.92 6.20
C ARG A 5 -10.17 -13.98 7.26
N ASP A 6 -9.08 -14.75 7.13
CA ASP A 6 -8.66 -15.75 8.10
C ASP A 6 -8.31 -15.13 9.46
N ALA A 7 -7.88 -13.86 9.47
CA ALA A 7 -7.66 -13.07 10.67
C ALA A 7 -8.95 -12.40 11.22
N GLY A 8 -10.12 -12.68 10.64
CA GLY A 8 -11.41 -12.19 11.13
C GLY A 8 -11.85 -10.84 10.57
N HIS A 9 -11.14 -10.28 9.59
CA HIS A 9 -11.54 -9.01 8.98
C HIS A 9 -12.58 -9.21 7.89
N ALA A 10 -13.62 -8.36 7.87
CA ALA A 10 -14.50 -8.21 6.74
C ALA A 10 -13.75 -7.51 5.60
N VAL A 11 -13.68 -8.14 4.42
CA VAL A 11 -12.88 -7.63 3.30
C VAL A 11 -13.74 -7.50 2.05
N VAL A 12 -13.82 -6.28 1.55
CA VAL A 12 -14.30 -5.97 0.19
C VAL A 12 -13.09 -5.95 -0.73
N ALA A 13 -13.06 -6.83 -1.73
CA ALA A 13 -11.99 -6.94 -2.69
C ALA A 13 -12.34 -6.26 -4.01
N SER A 14 -11.46 -5.40 -4.51
CA SER A 14 -11.57 -4.79 -5.84
C SER A 14 -10.21 -4.80 -6.53
N ASP A 15 -10.21 -4.87 -7.84
CA ASP A 15 -9.04 -4.72 -8.70
C ASP A 15 -9.49 -4.16 -10.06
N LEU A 16 -8.54 -3.67 -10.85
CA LEU A 16 -8.78 -3.23 -12.22
C LEU A 16 -9.07 -4.42 -13.16
N VAL A 17 -8.50 -5.58 -12.86
CA VAL A 17 -8.61 -6.79 -13.68
C VAL A 17 -8.89 -8.00 -12.79
N GLU A 18 -9.76 -8.88 -13.25
CA GLU A 18 -10.06 -10.14 -12.60
C GLU A 18 -9.03 -11.22 -12.98
N TYR A 19 -8.21 -11.63 -12.00
CA TYR A 19 -7.16 -12.65 -12.16
C TYR A 19 -7.57 -14.01 -11.57
N GLY A 20 -8.85 -14.40 -11.70
CA GLY A 20 -9.35 -15.67 -11.17
C GLY A 20 -9.57 -15.72 -9.66
N PHE A 21 -9.48 -14.59 -8.98
CA PHE A 21 -9.93 -14.42 -7.60
C PHE A 21 -11.26 -13.67 -7.61
N PRO A 22 -12.31 -14.15 -6.89
CA PRO A 22 -13.60 -13.50 -6.89
C PRO A 22 -13.51 -12.10 -6.27
N LEU A 23 -13.69 -11.09 -7.10
CA LEU A 23 -13.76 -9.70 -6.70
C LEU A 23 -15.21 -9.32 -6.38
N HIS A 24 -15.39 -8.34 -5.49
CA HIS A 24 -16.69 -7.70 -5.29
C HIS A 24 -16.92 -6.65 -6.38
N PHE A 25 -15.85 -6.01 -6.84
CA PHE A 25 -15.87 -5.00 -7.89
C PHE A 25 -14.65 -5.11 -8.78
N CYS A 26 -14.86 -5.00 -10.10
CA CYS A 26 -13.78 -4.83 -11.09
C CYS A 26 -13.81 -3.38 -11.57
N ARG A 27 -12.95 -2.51 -11.02
CA ARG A 27 -12.96 -1.06 -11.26
C ARG A 27 -11.60 -0.43 -11.09
N ASP A 28 -11.43 0.74 -11.70
CA ASP A 28 -10.27 1.58 -11.45
C ASP A 28 -10.38 2.27 -10.08
N PHE A 29 -9.46 1.93 -9.19
CA PHE A 29 -9.40 2.53 -7.86
C PHE A 29 -9.27 4.06 -7.89
N LEU A 30 -8.52 4.62 -8.85
CA LEU A 30 -8.33 6.06 -8.97
C LEU A 30 -9.58 6.82 -9.44
N ALA A 31 -10.59 6.11 -9.95
CA ALA A 31 -11.88 6.67 -10.32
C ALA A 31 -12.93 6.61 -9.20
N GLU A 32 -12.65 5.89 -8.12
CA GLU A 32 -13.59 5.77 -7.00
C GLU A 32 -13.75 7.10 -6.26
N THR A 33 -14.97 7.43 -5.88
CA THR A 33 -15.30 8.68 -5.17
C THR A 33 -15.68 8.47 -3.72
N ALA A 34 -15.93 7.22 -3.32
CA ALA A 34 -16.32 6.84 -1.97
C ALA A 34 -15.88 5.42 -1.65
N MET A 35 -15.73 5.13 -0.37
CA MET A 35 -15.52 3.78 0.14
C MET A 35 -16.83 2.97 0.09
N PRO A 36 -16.77 1.65 -0.11
CA PRO A 36 -17.89 0.78 0.15
C PRO A 36 -18.39 0.94 1.60
N SER A 37 -19.71 0.86 1.81
CA SER A 37 -20.30 1.00 3.14
C SER A 37 -19.68 0.02 4.13
N GLY A 38 -19.36 0.49 5.34
CA GLY A 38 -18.75 -0.31 6.40
C GLY A 38 -17.26 -0.56 6.26
N CYS A 39 -16.60 0.01 5.24
CA CYS A 39 -15.15 -0.05 5.09
C CYS A 39 -14.50 1.19 5.71
N GLU A 40 -13.52 0.97 6.59
CA GLU A 40 -12.79 2.03 7.30
C GLU A 40 -11.30 2.09 6.94
N CYS A 41 -10.81 1.08 6.20
CA CYS A 41 -9.40 0.94 5.86
C CYS A 41 -9.22 0.57 4.40
N ILE A 42 -8.22 1.19 3.75
CA ILE A 42 -7.73 0.77 2.43
C ILE A 42 -6.39 0.06 2.62
N CYS A 43 -6.34 -1.22 2.21
CA CYS A 43 -5.10 -2.00 2.22
C CYS A 43 -4.78 -2.50 0.80
N THR A 44 -3.67 -2.07 0.21
CA THR A 44 -3.33 -2.42 -1.18
C THR A 44 -1.82 -2.48 -1.45
N ASN A 45 -1.48 -3.13 -2.57
CA ASN A 45 -0.16 -3.10 -3.21
C ASN A 45 -0.31 -2.37 -4.56
N PRO A 46 -0.15 -1.05 -4.61
CA PRO A 46 -0.39 -0.28 -5.81
C PRO A 46 0.72 -0.46 -6.85
N PRO A 47 0.47 -0.14 -8.13
CA PRO A 47 1.53 -0.01 -9.12
C PRO A 47 2.57 1.02 -8.65
N PHE A 48 3.86 0.61 -8.56
CA PHE A 48 4.89 1.46 -7.94
C PHE A 48 5.13 2.79 -8.66
N LYS A 49 4.90 2.84 -9.97
CA LYS A 49 5.00 4.08 -10.77
C LYS A 49 3.95 5.11 -10.38
N ASP A 50 2.77 4.67 -9.91
CA ASP A 50 1.64 5.52 -9.55
C ASP A 50 1.39 5.54 -8.02
N ALA A 51 2.30 4.99 -7.23
CA ALA A 51 2.13 4.82 -5.80
C ALA A 51 1.73 6.13 -5.07
N ALA A 52 2.35 7.27 -5.41
CA ALA A 52 2.02 8.55 -4.80
C ALA A 52 0.57 8.99 -5.10
N LYS A 53 0.08 8.72 -6.31
CA LYS A 53 -1.32 8.99 -6.68
C LYS A 53 -2.29 8.11 -5.90
N PHE A 54 -1.94 6.81 -5.76
CA PHE A 54 -2.75 5.87 -4.99
C PHE A 54 -2.83 6.27 -3.52
N VAL A 55 -1.70 6.65 -2.89
CA VAL A 55 -1.69 7.13 -1.50
C VAL A 55 -2.52 8.39 -1.36
N ALA A 56 -2.28 9.41 -2.20
CA ALA A 56 -3.01 10.67 -2.14
C ALA A 56 -4.52 10.49 -2.36
N HIS A 57 -4.90 9.58 -3.24
CA HIS A 57 -6.30 9.25 -3.49
C HIS A 57 -6.93 8.50 -2.32
N ALA A 58 -6.25 7.47 -1.81
CA ALA A 58 -6.72 6.68 -0.67
C ALA A 58 -6.95 7.54 0.58
N LEU A 59 -6.06 8.51 0.86
CA LEU A 59 -6.18 9.43 1.99
C LEU A 59 -7.40 10.36 1.91
N LYS A 60 -7.94 10.60 0.71
CA LYS A 60 -9.21 11.32 0.55
C LYS A 60 -10.41 10.44 0.92
N LEU A 61 -10.32 9.14 0.67
CA LEU A 61 -11.41 8.19 0.82
C LEU A 61 -11.48 7.56 2.22
N SER A 62 -10.32 7.30 2.86
CA SER A 62 -10.25 6.54 4.10
C SER A 62 -9.39 7.24 5.15
N PRO A 63 -9.76 7.14 6.44
CA PRO A 63 -8.93 7.61 7.54
C PRO A 63 -7.71 6.72 7.79
N LEU A 64 -7.76 5.44 7.40
CA LEU A 64 -6.69 4.47 7.58
C LEU A 64 -6.27 3.87 6.23
N VAL A 65 -5.01 4.07 5.86
CA VAL A 65 -4.45 3.61 4.58
C VAL A 65 -3.20 2.78 4.84
N ILE A 66 -3.15 1.58 4.31
CA ILE A 66 -2.03 0.64 4.44
C ILE A 66 -1.57 0.24 3.05
N MET A 67 -0.33 0.53 2.72
CA MET A 67 0.21 0.20 1.38
C MET A 67 1.54 -0.53 1.45
N LEU A 68 1.64 -1.60 0.65
CA LEU A 68 2.91 -2.27 0.39
C LEU A 68 3.69 -1.49 -0.65
N LEU A 69 4.80 -0.89 -0.24
CA LEU A 69 5.60 -0.03 -1.08
C LEU A 69 7.08 -0.44 -1.06
N ARG A 70 7.84 0.03 -2.06
CA ARG A 70 9.29 -0.04 -2.02
C ARG A 70 9.80 0.90 -0.93
N LEU A 71 10.81 0.48 -0.17
CA LEU A 71 11.41 1.33 0.86
C LEU A 71 11.96 2.65 0.27
N ALA A 72 12.44 2.61 -0.96
CA ALA A 72 12.86 3.79 -1.72
C ALA A 72 11.75 4.84 -1.95
N PHE A 73 10.50 4.52 -1.62
CA PHE A 73 9.42 5.52 -1.63
C PHE A 73 9.70 6.65 -0.62
N LEU A 74 10.44 6.37 0.46
CA LEU A 74 10.83 7.37 1.46
C LEU A 74 11.95 8.31 1.00
N GLU A 75 12.74 7.92 -0.01
CA GLU A 75 13.96 8.65 -0.40
C GLU A 75 13.71 9.89 -1.24
N ALA A 76 12.59 9.97 -1.94
CA ALA A 76 12.43 10.98 -2.97
C ALA A 76 11.24 11.89 -2.68
N GLY A 77 11.46 13.15 -2.91
CA GLY A 77 10.45 14.17 -2.91
C GLY A 77 10.88 15.36 -2.08
N GLU A 78 11.43 16.37 -2.71
CA GLU A 78 11.55 17.69 -2.08
C GLU A 78 10.31 18.51 -2.43
N LEU A 79 9.79 19.24 -1.45
CA LEU A 79 8.73 20.23 -1.66
C LEU A 79 9.19 21.22 -2.72
N GLY A 80 8.33 21.50 -3.69
CA GLY A 80 8.64 22.41 -4.79
C GLY A 80 9.27 21.76 -6.03
N ASN A 81 9.45 20.45 -6.06
CA ASN A 81 9.89 19.75 -7.27
C ASN A 81 8.82 19.82 -8.37
N LYS A 82 9.22 20.30 -9.56
CA LYS A 82 8.32 20.50 -10.72
C LYS A 82 7.72 19.20 -11.29
N ARG A 83 8.18 18.01 -10.87
CA ARG A 83 7.57 16.75 -11.25
C ARG A 83 6.41 16.43 -10.31
N VAL A 84 5.21 16.38 -10.84
CA VAL A 84 3.95 16.13 -10.12
C VAL A 84 4.03 14.93 -9.17
N ASP A 85 4.63 13.81 -9.61
CA ASP A 85 4.73 12.61 -8.78
C ASP A 85 5.65 12.77 -7.57
N ARG A 86 6.72 13.57 -7.69
CA ARG A 86 7.62 13.85 -6.58
C ARG A 86 6.99 14.82 -5.58
N HIS A 87 6.27 15.81 -6.07
CA HIS A 87 5.52 16.74 -5.23
C HIS A 87 4.42 16.01 -4.44
N LEU A 88 3.63 15.16 -5.10
CA LEU A 88 2.64 14.32 -4.43
C LEU A 88 3.25 13.40 -3.38
N ARG A 89 4.44 12.84 -3.64
CA ARG A 89 5.14 11.99 -2.67
C ARG A 89 5.52 12.77 -1.43
N SER A 90 6.08 13.97 -1.56
CA SER A 90 6.37 14.83 -0.42
C SER A 90 5.10 15.17 0.37
N LEU A 91 4.02 15.51 -0.29
CA LEU A 91 2.76 15.83 0.38
C LEU A 91 2.24 14.66 1.23
N VAL A 92 2.31 13.43 0.72
CA VAL A 92 1.79 12.26 1.46
C VAL A 92 2.76 11.76 2.53
N LEU A 93 4.06 12.05 2.42
CA LEU A 93 5.06 11.68 3.44
C LEU A 93 5.18 12.72 4.54
N ASP A 94 5.18 14.01 4.17
CA ASP A 94 5.47 15.12 5.08
C ASP A 94 4.20 15.74 5.67
N GLY A 95 3.02 15.28 5.24
CA GLY A 95 1.71 15.77 5.70
C GLY A 95 1.32 15.36 7.13
N GLY A 96 2.22 14.70 7.87
CA GLY A 96 2.02 14.32 9.28
C GLY A 96 1.13 13.11 9.52
N GLN A 97 0.55 12.52 8.49
CA GLN A 97 -0.36 11.37 8.62
C GLN A 97 0.34 10.01 8.51
N LEU A 98 1.60 9.97 8.07
CA LEU A 98 2.38 8.73 8.02
C LEU A 98 2.72 8.32 9.45
N ALA A 99 1.99 7.33 9.96
CA ALA A 99 2.09 6.90 11.34
C ALA A 99 3.19 5.85 11.55
N ARG A 100 3.29 4.85 10.63
CA ARG A 100 4.19 3.72 10.80
C ARG A 100 4.79 3.26 9.47
N VAL A 101 6.04 2.77 9.56
CA VAL A 101 6.73 2.07 8.47
C VAL A 101 7.24 0.73 9.01
N HIS A 102 6.65 -0.36 8.54
CA HIS A 102 7.09 -1.71 8.89
C HIS A 102 7.99 -2.27 7.80
N VAL A 103 9.29 -2.29 8.04
CA VAL A 103 10.31 -2.75 7.09
C VAL A 103 10.49 -4.26 7.22
N PHE A 104 10.44 -4.99 6.11
CA PHE A 104 10.71 -6.42 6.13
C PHE A 104 12.19 -6.72 6.40
N ARG A 105 12.47 -7.59 7.39
CA ARG A 105 13.83 -8.03 7.73
C ARG A 105 14.48 -8.84 6.61
N LYS A 106 13.67 -9.57 5.84
CA LYS A 106 14.10 -10.36 4.70
C LYS A 106 13.41 -9.89 3.44
N ARG A 107 14.06 -10.05 2.30
CA ARG A 107 13.48 -9.73 0.99
C ARG A 107 12.22 -10.55 0.76
N LEU A 108 11.17 -9.90 0.25
CA LEU A 108 9.96 -10.61 -0.14
C LEU A 108 10.26 -11.54 -1.32
N PRO A 109 9.72 -12.77 -1.33
CA PRO A 109 9.82 -13.63 -2.50
C PRO A 109 9.07 -13.00 -3.67
N MET A 110 9.67 -13.05 -4.85
CA MET A 110 8.99 -12.65 -6.08
C MET A 110 8.09 -13.80 -6.52
N MET A 111 6.80 -13.67 -6.28
CA MET A 111 5.81 -14.62 -6.79
C MET A 111 5.20 -14.02 -8.06
N HIS A 112 5.42 -14.69 -9.18
CA HIS A 112 4.87 -14.24 -10.46
C HIS A 112 3.38 -14.54 -10.61
N ARG A 113 2.89 -15.61 -9.97
CA ARG A 113 1.48 -16.03 -9.94
C ARG A 113 1.29 -17.19 -8.95
N ASP A 114 0.05 -17.45 -8.56
CA ASP A 114 -0.30 -18.66 -7.81
C ASP A 114 0.16 -19.90 -8.57
N ASN A 115 0.66 -20.91 -7.84
CA ASN A 115 1.20 -22.18 -8.36
C ASN A 115 2.47 -22.06 -9.22
N TRP A 116 3.28 -21.01 -9.04
CA TRP A 116 4.59 -20.93 -9.68
C TRP A 116 5.52 -22.05 -9.22
N ALA A 117 5.86 -22.98 -10.13
CA ALA A 117 6.76 -24.11 -9.89
C ALA A 117 8.23 -23.82 -10.21
N GLY A 118 8.54 -22.62 -10.70
CA GLY A 118 9.91 -22.23 -11.08
C GLY A 118 10.77 -21.80 -9.87
N ARG A 119 12.01 -21.42 -10.16
CA ARG A 119 12.95 -20.91 -9.14
C ARG A 119 12.35 -19.74 -8.39
N ARG A 120 12.37 -19.82 -7.06
CA ARG A 120 12.03 -18.68 -6.21
C ARG A 120 13.14 -17.62 -6.36
N ALA A 121 12.76 -16.45 -6.88
CA ALA A 121 13.63 -15.28 -6.91
C ALA A 121 13.23 -14.33 -5.78
N ASN A 122 14.20 -13.81 -5.06
CA ASN A 122 13.97 -12.72 -4.11
C ASN A 122 13.89 -11.40 -4.85
N SER A 123 13.07 -10.47 -4.34
CA SER A 123 13.08 -9.11 -4.82
C SER A 123 14.47 -8.49 -4.66
N GLY A 124 15.00 -7.87 -5.69
CA GLY A 124 16.22 -7.05 -5.58
C GLY A 124 16.05 -5.80 -4.70
N MET A 125 14.80 -5.43 -4.40
CA MET A 125 14.44 -4.21 -3.67
C MET A 125 13.90 -4.52 -2.28
N ALA A 126 14.13 -3.59 -1.35
CA ALA A 126 13.49 -3.61 -0.04
C ALA A 126 12.03 -3.13 -0.15
N PHE A 127 11.16 -3.80 0.61
CA PHE A 127 9.76 -3.44 0.75
C PHE A 127 9.42 -3.15 2.21
N CYS A 128 8.35 -2.40 2.40
CA CYS A 128 7.76 -2.10 3.69
C CYS A 128 6.26 -1.93 3.55
N TRP A 129 5.55 -2.13 4.64
CA TRP A 129 4.21 -1.60 4.80
C TRP A 129 4.31 -0.18 5.33
N MET A 130 3.67 0.75 4.66
CA MET A 130 3.49 2.12 5.13
C MET A 130 2.04 2.32 5.53
N ILE A 131 1.85 2.90 6.71
CA ILE A 131 0.54 3.08 7.35
C ILE A 131 0.32 4.55 7.60
N TRP A 132 -0.68 5.10 6.94
CA TRP A 132 -1.19 6.45 7.20
C TRP A 132 -2.45 6.35 8.05
N ASN A 133 -2.53 7.19 9.06
CA ASN A 133 -3.72 7.35 9.88
C ASN A 133 -4.03 8.85 10.00
N ARG A 134 -5.24 9.23 9.65
CA ARG A 134 -5.68 10.64 9.67
C ARG A 134 -5.57 11.27 11.05
N ASP A 135 -5.79 10.46 12.10
CA ASP A 135 -5.77 10.92 13.49
C ASP A 135 -4.39 10.77 14.15
N HIS A 136 -3.35 10.46 13.35
CA HIS A 136 -2.00 10.31 13.87
C HIS A 136 -1.45 11.64 14.36
N VAL A 137 -0.90 11.63 15.57
CA VAL A 137 -0.18 12.75 16.18
C VAL A 137 1.19 12.26 16.64
N GLY A 138 2.23 12.95 16.25
CA GLY A 138 3.60 12.64 16.63
C GLY A 138 4.48 12.15 15.47
N PRO A 139 5.70 11.67 15.77
CA PRO A 139 6.64 11.23 14.75
C PRO A 139 6.22 9.89 14.14
N THR A 140 6.58 9.68 12.88
CA THR A 140 6.47 8.37 12.24
C THR A 140 7.36 7.35 12.94
N THR A 141 6.80 6.20 13.30
CA THR A 141 7.58 5.09 13.88
C THR A 141 8.06 4.12 12.80
N VAL A 142 9.25 3.57 12.99
CA VAL A 142 9.84 2.57 12.08
C VAL A 142 10.12 1.29 12.84
N ASP A 143 9.49 0.19 12.39
CA ASP A 143 9.66 -1.14 12.98
C ASP A 143 10.16 -2.13 11.92
N ARG A 144 10.77 -3.22 12.39
CA ARG A 144 11.20 -4.32 11.53
C ARG A 144 10.34 -5.55 11.79
N ILE A 145 9.71 -6.05 10.74
CA ILE A 145 8.81 -7.20 10.79
C ILE A 145 9.36 -8.40 10.01
N SER A 146 8.88 -9.60 10.32
CA SER A 146 9.10 -10.81 9.53
C SER A 146 7.80 -11.18 8.80
N TRP A 147 7.91 -11.64 7.57
CA TRP A 147 6.81 -12.26 6.84
C TRP A 147 6.82 -13.80 6.98
N GLU A 148 7.90 -14.36 7.52
CA GLU A 148 8.00 -15.77 7.89
C GLU A 148 7.39 -15.97 9.28
N ARG A 149 6.60 -17.02 9.41
CA ARG A 149 6.09 -17.52 10.69
C ARG A 149 7.11 -18.44 11.33
#